data_22cb8958a9a5505b15ca46d5496db600
#
_entry.id   22cb8958a9a5505b15ca46d5496db600
#
_cell.length_a   1.000
_cell.length_b   1.000
_cell.length_c   1.000
_cell.angle_alpha   90.00
_cell.angle_beta   90.00
_cell.angle_gamma   90.00
#
_symmetry.space_group_name_H-M   'P 1'
#
loop_
_entity.id
_entity.type
_entity.pdbx_description
1 polymer ?
#
loop_
_entity_poly.entity_id
_entity_poly.type
_entity_poly.pdbx_seq_one_letter_code
_entity_poly.pdbx_strand_id
1 'polypeptide(L)'
;MADFNNMTESQIKEFIKDNYPAENSSCEWKEFKNLKNSFSGEESKDVVSYVSAIANMQGGELVIGVVDKTLEIVGTNTYNFDKYNIVYKLKEQCTNLSTEGLYVDELIATDSGKKVWIIHIPKHLPRRPVYAHRKAWQRIEDSLVEMTPERMDAILSEPIAHQDWSAQIIPEASIDDLDPAAILEARKQFVSRYPEKEDEVKQWNDEKFLNKAGITIKGKITNTAIILLGRPESEHFISPAVCKIRWSRKNASGESNSDFDVFTIPMILAVEKLKNTIHNSKYVFSINGSLFPDEMPRYDAFTLREPLNNCIAHQDYSKSAMIEVIEYYNDRLVFRNYGQFIPNSVEDVVMEDCPESQYRNPFLVSAMKNVKMVETEGGGIRKLFDRQRRKFFPMPEYDLSGGKVKVEIQGNILDEEFAKILINNPSLTLHDIILLDKVQKHKPLTDEEIAVLRKKHFVEGRKNNLYLSSMVVKPLDNNELKSNYIRNKSFDDDFYKKLIVEYLTKFGQARRKDIDTLLMSKLSESLTQDQKFNKITNLLASLRQAGIIQVKEGSRIWILVKSR
;
A
#
# COMPACT_ATOMS: atom_id res chain seq x y z
N MET A 1 6.72 24.04 -33.72
CA MET A 1 7.97 23.27 -33.65
C MET A 1 8.87 23.81 -34.73
N ALA A 2 10.02 24.37 -34.35
CA ALA A 2 11.00 24.80 -35.35
C ALA A 2 11.53 23.54 -36.07
N ASP A 3 11.72 23.69 -37.40
CA ASP A 3 12.17 22.59 -38.24
C ASP A 3 13.69 22.37 -38.02
N PHE A 4 14.05 21.58 -37.02
CA PHE A 4 15.43 21.37 -36.54
C PHE A 4 16.32 20.61 -37.53
N ASN A 5 15.80 20.23 -38.71
CA ASN A 5 16.47 19.32 -39.67
C ASN A 5 17.19 20.03 -40.83
N ASN A 6 17.33 21.36 -40.81
CA ASN A 6 17.91 22.10 -41.96
C ASN A 6 18.93 23.15 -41.55
N MET A 7 19.81 22.86 -40.57
CA MET A 7 20.82 23.80 -40.09
C MET A 7 22.24 23.37 -40.52
N THR A 8 23.10 24.32 -40.88
CA THR A 8 24.54 24.07 -41.03
C THR A 8 25.23 24.05 -39.67
N GLU A 9 26.47 23.54 -39.57
CA GLU A 9 27.25 23.59 -38.30
C GLU A 9 27.29 25.00 -37.70
N SER A 10 27.45 26.04 -38.53
CA SER A 10 27.47 27.44 -38.07
C SER A 10 26.15 27.86 -37.48
N GLN A 11 25.02 27.48 -38.11
CA GLN A 11 23.68 27.77 -37.60
C GLN A 11 23.34 27.00 -36.31
N ILE A 12 23.79 25.75 -36.22
CA ILE A 12 23.62 24.96 -34.98
C ILE A 12 24.43 25.60 -33.83
N LYS A 13 25.62 26.08 -34.12
CA LYS A 13 26.47 26.76 -33.13
C LYS A 13 25.80 28.05 -32.62
N GLU A 14 25.24 28.84 -33.52
CA GLU A 14 24.52 30.07 -33.18
C GLU A 14 23.25 29.78 -32.39
N PHE A 15 22.48 28.79 -32.84
CA PHE A 15 21.29 28.29 -32.14
C PHE A 15 21.60 27.82 -30.70
N ILE A 16 22.65 27.04 -30.50
CA ILE A 16 23.04 26.57 -29.14
C ILE A 16 23.47 27.77 -28.29
N LYS A 17 24.22 28.72 -28.85
CA LYS A 17 24.69 29.89 -28.13
C LYS A 17 23.53 30.79 -27.66
N ASP A 18 22.50 30.92 -28.50
CA ASP A 18 21.35 31.77 -28.21
C ASP A 18 20.35 31.15 -27.26
N ASN A 19 20.12 29.84 -27.36
CA ASN A 19 19.10 29.13 -26.59
C ASN A 19 19.63 28.39 -25.35
N TYR A 20 20.91 28.00 -25.34
CA TYR A 20 21.55 27.25 -24.27
C TYR A 20 22.88 27.95 -23.88
N PRO A 21 22.80 29.16 -23.28
CA PRO A 21 23.99 29.93 -22.95
C PRO A 21 24.88 29.23 -21.93
N ALA A 22 26.17 29.43 -22.13
CA ALA A 22 27.28 28.68 -21.53
C ALA A 22 27.22 28.41 -20.03
N GLU A 23 27.75 27.29 -19.72
CA GLU A 23 28.30 26.78 -18.45
C GLU A 23 27.85 27.55 -17.20
N ASN A 24 26.64 27.24 -16.77
CA ASN A 24 26.07 27.71 -15.52
C ASN A 24 25.52 26.52 -14.72
N SER A 25 24.81 26.77 -13.64
CA SER A 25 24.24 25.70 -12.82
C SER A 25 23.20 24.83 -13.53
N SER A 26 22.67 25.29 -14.68
CA SER A 26 21.59 24.60 -15.42
C SER A 26 21.96 24.17 -16.84
N CYS A 27 23.08 24.63 -17.41
CA CYS A 27 23.49 24.22 -18.75
C CYS A 27 24.97 23.87 -18.80
N GLU A 28 25.31 22.80 -19.49
CA GLU A 28 26.67 22.30 -19.66
C GLU A 28 26.92 21.85 -21.09
N TRP A 29 28.10 22.15 -21.64
CA TRP A 29 28.57 21.74 -22.95
C TRP A 29 29.69 20.73 -22.83
N LYS A 30 29.61 19.56 -23.49
CA LYS A 30 30.61 18.52 -23.40
C LYS A 30 30.90 17.83 -24.73
N GLU A 31 32.21 17.63 -25.00
CA GLU A 31 32.68 16.93 -26.17
C GLU A 31 32.43 15.41 -26.08
N PHE A 32 32.77 14.80 -24.97
CA PHE A 32 32.73 13.36 -24.71
C PHE A 32 33.26 12.50 -25.89
N LYS A 33 34.55 12.51 -26.08
CA LYS A 33 35.25 11.85 -27.23
C LYS A 33 34.95 10.36 -27.41
N ASN A 34 34.55 9.66 -26.37
CA ASN A 34 34.27 8.23 -26.40
C ASN A 34 33.10 7.87 -25.50
N LEU A 35 31.88 7.93 -26.01
CA LEU A 35 30.66 7.72 -25.21
C LEU A 35 30.48 6.29 -24.70
N LYS A 36 31.09 5.28 -25.30
CA LYS A 36 31.01 3.92 -24.76
C LYS A 36 31.58 3.84 -23.35
N ASN A 37 32.62 4.63 -23.07
CA ASN A 37 33.25 4.72 -21.76
C ASN A 37 32.87 6.02 -21.00
N SER A 38 32.24 7.01 -21.67
CA SER A 38 31.87 8.28 -21.07
C SER A 38 30.43 8.34 -20.60
N PHE A 39 29.58 7.37 -20.98
CA PHE A 39 28.16 7.41 -20.57
C PHE A 39 28.00 7.04 -19.08
N SER A 40 28.56 5.93 -18.64
CA SER A 40 28.59 5.48 -17.25
C SER A 40 29.98 4.85 -16.92
N GLY A 41 31.04 5.62 -17.10
CA GLY A 41 32.39 5.14 -16.99
C GLY A 41 33.09 5.57 -15.72
N GLU A 42 33.64 6.77 -15.72
CA GLU A 42 34.38 7.32 -14.59
C GLU A 42 33.52 8.29 -13.79
N GLU A 43 33.40 8.02 -12.49
CA GLU A 43 32.68 8.91 -11.56
C GLU A 43 33.14 10.37 -11.71
N SER A 44 32.22 11.32 -11.68
CA SER A 44 32.46 12.76 -11.86
C SER A 44 32.89 13.23 -13.26
N LYS A 45 33.03 12.34 -14.24
CA LYS A 45 33.50 12.70 -15.59
C LYS A 45 32.59 12.14 -16.70
N ASP A 46 31.53 11.48 -16.37
CA ASP A 46 30.61 10.81 -17.31
C ASP A 46 29.23 11.45 -17.37
N VAL A 47 28.47 11.09 -18.40
CA VAL A 47 27.14 11.64 -18.67
C VAL A 47 26.19 11.47 -17.49
N VAL A 48 26.17 10.29 -16.87
CA VAL A 48 25.23 10.01 -15.76
C VAL A 48 25.52 10.86 -14.51
N SER A 49 26.80 11.15 -14.24
CA SER A 49 27.18 12.04 -13.14
C SER A 49 26.74 13.48 -13.40
N TYR A 50 26.90 13.98 -14.64
CA TYR A 50 26.40 15.31 -15.03
C TYR A 50 24.87 15.38 -14.96
N VAL A 51 24.17 14.37 -15.45
CA VAL A 51 22.70 14.30 -15.35
C VAL A 51 22.24 14.32 -13.90
N SER A 52 22.88 13.53 -13.01
CA SER A 52 22.59 13.57 -11.57
C SER A 52 22.78 14.98 -11.00
N ALA A 53 23.91 15.63 -11.33
CA ALA A 53 24.21 16.94 -10.79
C ALA A 53 23.24 18.03 -11.28
N ILE A 54 22.94 18.08 -12.56
CA ILE A 54 22.01 19.06 -13.14
C ILE A 54 20.60 18.85 -12.55
N ALA A 55 20.14 17.59 -12.45
CA ALA A 55 18.86 17.28 -11.84
C ALA A 55 18.79 17.71 -10.36
N ASN A 56 19.89 17.51 -9.61
CA ASN A 56 19.98 17.90 -8.20
C ASN A 56 20.12 19.42 -7.97
N MET A 57 20.31 20.20 -9.00
CA MET A 57 20.23 21.66 -8.92
C MET A 57 18.80 22.13 -9.22
N GLN A 58 18.51 22.58 -10.41
CA GLN A 58 17.16 23.04 -10.79
C GLN A 58 16.65 22.37 -12.09
N GLY A 59 17.32 21.30 -12.52
CA GLY A 59 17.19 20.80 -13.88
C GLY A 59 17.95 21.67 -14.87
N GLY A 60 17.86 21.34 -16.15
CA GLY A 60 18.54 22.09 -17.21
C GLY A 60 18.91 21.21 -18.39
N GLU A 61 19.96 21.59 -19.12
CA GLU A 61 20.37 20.95 -20.35
C GLU A 61 21.83 20.51 -20.34
N LEU A 62 22.06 19.36 -20.95
CA LEU A 62 23.40 18.86 -21.25
C LEU A 62 23.55 18.72 -22.77
N VAL A 63 24.41 19.58 -23.34
CA VAL A 63 24.71 19.58 -24.78
C VAL A 63 25.92 18.71 -25.04
N ILE A 64 25.75 17.66 -25.84
CA ILE A 64 26.79 16.66 -26.14
C ILE A 64 27.18 16.72 -27.62
N GLY A 65 28.48 16.63 -27.89
CA GLY A 65 29.03 16.66 -29.23
C GLY A 65 29.58 18.03 -29.64
N VAL A 66 29.85 18.89 -28.65
CA VAL A 66 30.46 20.21 -28.84
C VAL A 66 31.66 20.38 -27.92
N VAL A 67 32.68 21.11 -28.36
CA VAL A 67 33.87 21.41 -27.55
C VAL A 67 33.50 22.48 -26.50
N ASP A 68 33.91 22.22 -25.26
CA ASP A 68 33.72 23.17 -24.16
C ASP A 68 34.27 24.56 -24.54
N LYS A 69 33.59 25.61 -24.18
CA LYS A 69 33.95 27.04 -24.41
C LYS A 69 33.96 27.51 -25.85
N THR A 70 34.29 26.71 -26.86
CA THR A 70 34.42 27.14 -28.26
C THR A 70 33.18 26.83 -29.09
N LEU A 71 32.32 25.89 -28.63
CA LEU A 71 31.19 25.34 -29.37
C LEU A 71 31.53 24.78 -30.76
N GLU A 72 32.82 24.35 -30.96
CA GLU A 72 33.15 23.60 -32.15
C GLU A 72 32.41 22.28 -32.19
N ILE A 73 31.71 21.97 -33.28
CA ILE A 73 30.89 20.78 -33.41
C ILE A 73 31.83 19.60 -33.75
N VAL A 74 32.03 18.72 -32.77
CA VAL A 74 32.73 17.46 -32.94
C VAL A 74 31.80 16.37 -33.43
N GLY A 75 30.58 16.39 -32.92
CA GLY A 75 29.50 15.47 -33.26
C GLY A 75 29.44 14.23 -32.37
N THR A 76 28.30 13.57 -32.39
CA THR A 76 28.01 12.34 -31.64
C THR A 76 27.95 11.10 -32.55
N ASN A 77 28.39 11.21 -33.79
CA ASN A 77 28.26 10.17 -34.81
C ASN A 77 29.04 8.87 -34.49
N THR A 78 30.01 8.93 -33.59
CA THR A 78 30.79 7.77 -33.13
C THR A 78 30.05 6.90 -32.11
N TYR A 79 28.86 7.31 -31.75
CA TYR A 79 28.03 6.64 -30.75
C TYR A 79 27.05 5.66 -31.38
N ASN A 80 27.08 4.40 -30.90
CA ASN A 80 26.12 3.36 -31.29
C ASN A 80 24.79 3.48 -30.52
N PHE A 81 24.35 4.70 -30.19
CA PHE A 81 23.11 4.95 -29.51
C PHE A 81 22.21 5.85 -30.35
N ASP A 82 20.91 5.62 -30.27
CA ASP A 82 19.92 6.60 -30.70
C ASP A 82 19.39 7.40 -29.50
N LYS A 83 18.70 8.48 -29.77
CA LYS A 83 18.13 9.35 -28.73
C LYS A 83 17.18 8.65 -27.77
N TYR A 84 16.48 7.59 -28.21
CA TYR A 84 15.56 6.83 -27.34
C TYR A 84 16.32 5.93 -26.38
N ASN A 85 17.40 5.32 -26.84
CA ASN A 85 18.28 4.49 -26.01
C ASN A 85 18.97 5.31 -24.91
N ILE A 86 19.26 6.60 -25.13
CA ILE A 86 19.83 7.48 -24.11
C ILE A 86 18.89 7.64 -22.94
N VAL A 87 17.63 8.00 -23.19
CA VAL A 87 16.60 8.18 -22.13
C VAL A 87 16.45 6.90 -21.30
N TYR A 88 16.39 5.76 -21.97
CA TYR A 88 16.29 4.47 -21.29
C TYR A 88 17.50 4.21 -20.37
N LYS A 89 18.73 4.42 -20.89
CA LYS A 89 19.95 4.22 -20.11
C LYS A 89 20.10 5.19 -18.95
N LEU A 90 19.68 6.44 -19.10
CA LEU A 90 19.67 7.40 -18.01
C LEU A 90 18.73 6.96 -16.88
N LYS A 91 17.57 6.42 -17.23
CA LYS A 91 16.65 5.84 -16.24
C LYS A 91 17.25 4.64 -15.50
N GLU A 92 17.98 3.80 -16.21
CA GLU A 92 18.59 2.60 -15.62
C GLU A 92 19.76 2.96 -14.69
N GLN A 93 20.55 3.98 -15.05
CA GLN A 93 21.79 4.33 -14.35
C GLN A 93 21.61 5.43 -13.28
N CYS A 94 20.55 6.22 -13.37
CA CYS A 94 20.26 7.29 -12.41
C CYS A 94 19.08 6.95 -11.53
N THR A 95 19.30 6.64 -10.27
CA THR A 95 18.23 6.39 -9.30
C THR A 95 17.48 7.68 -8.98
N ASN A 96 16.16 7.64 -8.88
CA ASN A 96 15.25 8.76 -8.63
C ASN A 96 15.13 9.81 -9.75
N LEU A 97 15.74 9.61 -10.91
CA LEU A 97 15.58 10.52 -12.04
C LEU A 97 14.11 10.51 -12.53
N SER A 98 13.48 11.68 -12.57
CA SER A 98 12.13 11.81 -13.14
C SER A 98 12.16 11.52 -14.63
N THR A 99 11.08 10.90 -15.13
CA THR A 99 10.89 10.68 -16.57
C THR A 99 10.05 11.74 -17.23
N GLU A 100 9.28 12.46 -16.44
CA GLU A 100 8.53 13.61 -16.90
C GLU A 100 9.50 14.77 -17.12
N GLY A 101 9.53 15.29 -18.34
CA GLY A 101 10.48 16.33 -18.77
C GLY A 101 11.87 15.83 -19.17
N LEU A 102 12.15 14.51 -19.14
CA LEU A 102 13.40 13.94 -19.64
C LEU A 102 13.25 13.54 -21.11
N TYR A 103 13.92 14.26 -22.01
CA TYR A 103 13.93 13.95 -23.43
C TYR A 103 15.23 14.41 -24.10
N VAL A 104 15.46 13.99 -25.33
CA VAL A 104 16.65 14.33 -26.10
C VAL A 104 16.26 14.92 -27.45
N ASP A 105 16.74 16.11 -27.74
CA ASP A 105 16.72 16.69 -29.06
C ASP A 105 17.99 16.35 -29.82
N GLU A 106 17.84 15.98 -31.08
CA GLU A 106 18.95 15.68 -31.98
C GLU A 106 18.99 16.71 -33.09
N LEU A 107 20.07 17.48 -33.18
CA LEU A 107 20.37 18.39 -34.27
C LEU A 107 21.36 17.72 -35.22
N ILE A 108 21.09 17.81 -36.55
CA ILE A 108 21.95 17.21 -37.59
C ILE A 108 22.43 18.31 -38.52
N ALA A 109 23.74 18.53 -38.58
CA ALA A 109 24.33 19.49 -39.50
C ALA A 109 24.22 19.04 -40.95
N THR A 110 23.62 19.85 -41.80
CA THR A 110 23.35 19.51 -43.21
C THR A 110 24.61 19.50 -44.07
N ASP A 111 25.62 20.25 -43.69
CA ASP A 111 26.92 20.39 -44.39
C ASP A 111 27.93 19.30 -44.03
N SER A 112 27.91 18.76 -42.81
CA SER A 112 28.88 17.78 -42.36
C SER A 112 28.24 16.45 -41.92
N GLY A 113 26.94 16.41 -41.73
CA GLY A 113 26.24 15.24 -41.18
C GLY A 113 26.54 14.96 -39.70
N LYS A 114 27.23 15.87 -39.02
CA LYS A 114 27.51 15.71 -37.59
C LYS A 114 26.25 15.94 -36.78
N LYS A 115 26.13 15.17 -35.69
CA LYS A 115 24.97 15.19 -34.80
C LYS A 115 25.34 15.81 -33.46
N VAL A 116 24.46 16.63 -32.91
CA VAL A 116 24.57 17.17 -31.55
C VAL A 116 23.32 16.77 -30.80
N TRP A 117 23.48 16.33 -29.57
CA TRP A 117 22.38 15.98 -28.67
C TRP A 117 22.22 17.01 -27.57
N ILE A 118 20.98 17.41 -27.34
CA ILE A 118 20.57 18.26 -26.23
C ILE A 118 19.70 17.41 -25.32
N ILE A 119 20.24 17.04 -24.16
CA ILE A 119 19.50 16.26 -23.17
C ILE A 119 18.84 17.27 -22.22
N HIS A 120 17.51 17.30 -22.23
CA HIS A 120 16.72 18.08 -21.29
C HIS A 120 16.51 17.26 -20.02
N ILE A 121 17.00 17.80 -18.90
CA ILE A 121 17.08 17.09 -17.63
C ILE A 121 16.12 17.78 -16.65
N PRO A 122 15.06 17.09 -16.19
CA PRO A 122 14.14 17.67 -15.22
C PRO A 122 14.83 17.83 -13.84
N LYS A 123 14.33 18.79 -13.06
CA LYS A 123 14.69 18.91 -11.65
C LYS A 123 14.34 17.61 -10.91
N HIS A 124 15.11 17.28 -9.89
CA HIS A 124 14.79 16.20 -8.96
C HIS A 124 13.40 16.37 -8.36
N LEU A 125 12.75 15.25 -8.05
CA LEU A 125 11.49 15.31 -7.29
C LEU A 125 11.77 15.79 -5.85
N PRO A 126 10.82 16.50 -5.22
CA PRO A 126 10.98 16.96 -3.85
C PRO A 126 11.37 15.81 -2.91
N ARG A 127 12.34 16.05 -2.05
CA ARG A 127 12.91 15.07 -1.10
C ARG A 127 13.54 13.83 -1.74
N ARG A 128 13.81 13.83 -3.05
CA ARG A 128 14.37 12.68 -3.77
C ARG A 128 15.61 13.10 -4.56
N PRO A 129 16.80 13.13 -3.94
CA PRO A 129 18.03 13.37 -4.67
C PRO A 129 18.23 12.32 -5.76
N VAL A 130 18.76 12.73 -6.89
CA VAL A 130 19.11 11.84 -8.00
C VAL A 130 20.53 11.30 -7.78
N TYR A 131 20.68 9.99 -7.86
CA TYR A 131 21.96 9.31 -7.67
C TYR A 131 22.49 8.75 -8.98
N ALA A 132 23.79 8.88 -9.20
CA ALA A 132 24.58 8.16 -10.21
C ALA A 132 25.80 7.53 -9.53
N HIS A 133 26.16 6.30 -9.87
CA HIS A 133 27.25 5.54 -9.20
C HIS A 133 27.05 5.41 -7.67
N ARG A 134 25.80 5.33 -7.22
CA ARG A 134 25.41 5.30 -5.79
C ARG A 134 25.75 6.57 -5.00
N LYS A 135 26.12 7.67 -5.68
CA LYS A 135 26.42 8.97 -5.11
C LYS A 135 25.48 10.02 -5.68
N ALA A 136 25.15 11.01 -4.89
CA ALA A 136 24.44 12.20 -5.39
C ALA A 136 25.50 13.23 -5.81
N TRP A 137 25.31 13.85 -6.97
CA TRP A 137 26.23 14.84 -7.53
C TRP A 137 25.58 16.23 -7.52
N GLN A 138 26.45 17.25 -7.43
CA GLN A 138 26.05 18.66 -7.62
C GLN A 138 27.10 19.41 -8.41
N ARG A 139 26.72 20.59 -8.88
CA ARG A 139 27.68 21.53 -9.49
C ARG A 139 28.01 22.66 -8.52
N ILE A 140 29.28 22.98 -8.41
CA ILE A 140 29.77 24.18 -7.76
C ILE A 140 30.63 24.91 -8.81
N GLU A 141 30.12 26.03 -9.29
CA GLU A 141 30.68 26.73 -10.46
C GLU A 141 30.82 25.77 -11.67
N ASP A 142 32.00 25.59 -12.21
CA ASP A 142 32.31 24.72 -13.35
C ASP A 142 32.65 23.27 -12.94
N SER A 143 32.65 22.98 -11.65
CA SER A 143 33.11 21.70 -11.13
C SER A 143 31.95 20.79 -10.75
N LEU A 144 32.07 19.51 -11.19
CA LEU A 144 31.20 18.44 -10.76
C LEU A 144 31.77 17.81 -9.48
N VAL A 145 31.04 17.88 -8.40
CA VAL A 145 31.48 17.38 -7.09
C VAL A 145 30.40 16.47 -6.46
N GLU A 146 30.80 15.62 -5.52
CA GLU A 146 29.85 14.89 -4.70
C GLU A 146 29.01 15.89 -3.90
N MET A 147 27.72 15.60 -3.76
CA MET A 147 26.76 16.52 -3.12
C MET A 147 27.15 16.78 -1.67
N THR A 148 27.19 18.06 -1.29
CA THR A 148 27.48 18.45 0.08
C THR A 148 26.30 18.11 1.01
N PRO A 149 26.58 17.89 2.31
CA PRO A 149 25.53 17.64 3.30
C PRO A 149 24.44 18.74 3.31
N GLU A 150 24.85 20.00 3.17
CA GLU A 150 23.93 21.16 3.17
C GLU A 150 22.97 21.11 1.97
N ARG A 151 23.47 20.71 0.79
CA ARG A 151 22.62 20.57 -0.41
C ARG A 151 21.71 19.35 -0.27
N MET A 152 22.21 18.25 0.27
CA MET A 152 21.42 17.06 0.57
C MET A 152 20.26 17.41 1.52
N ASP A 153 20.55 18.09 2.63
CA ASP A 153 19.55 18.53 3.60
C ASP A 153 18.54 19.49 2.98
N ALA A 154 19.01 20.39 2.10
CA ALA A 154 18.12 21.31 1.36
C ALA A 154 17.11 20.53 0.49
N ILE A 155 17.55 19.51 -0.26
CA ILE A 155 16.66 18.68 -1.09
C ILE A 155 15.72 17.86 -0.21
N LEU A 156 16.23 17.22 0.86
CA LEU A 156 15.42 16.41 1.76
C LEU A 156 14.39 17.24 2.54
N SER A 157 14.68 18.53 2.75
CA SER A 157 13.79 19.49 3.41
C SER A 157 12.84 20.21 2.45
N GLU A 158 12.97 19.99 1.14
CA GLU A 158 12.07 20.63 0.18
C GLU A 158 10.62 20.32 0.53
N PRO A 159 9.74 21.35 0.62
CA PRO A 159 8.32 21.07 0.78
C PRO A 159 7.89 20.24 -0.42
N ILE A 160 7.27 19.12 -0.15
CA ILE A 160 6.51 18.44 -1.20
C ILE A 160 5.37 19.40 -1.50
N ALA A 161 5.57 20.27 -2.47
CA ALA A 161 4.50 21.04 -3.08
C ALA A 161 3.65 20.04 -3.89
N HIS A 162 2.95 19.15 -3.20
CA HIS A 162 1.67 18.73 -3.71
C HIS A 162 0.86 20.02 -3.75
N GLN A 163 0.76 20.62 -4.93
CA GLN A 163 -0.36 21.52 -5.18
C GLN A 163 -1.57 20.69 -4.77
N ASP A 164 -2.15 21.03 -3.62
CA ASP A 164 -3.32 20.31 -3.15
C ASP A 164 -4.39 20.44 -4.22
N TRP A 165 -4.50 19.40 -5.04
CA TRP A 165 -5.45 19.37 -6.15
C TRP A 165 -6.86 19.68 -5.66
N SER A 166 -7.19 19.26 -4.44
CA SER A 166 -8.51 19.49 -3.86
C SER A 166 -8.80 20.96 -3.55
N ALA A 167 -7.75 21.78 -3.35
CA ALA A 167 -7.85 23.23 -3.13
C ALA A 167 -7.88 24.05 -4.43
N GLN A 168 -7.70 23.42 -5.60
CA GLN A 168 -7.67 24.12 -6.87
C GLN A 168 -8.99 24.86 -7.12
N ILE A 169 -8.89 26.16 -7.44
CA ILE A 169 -10.03 27.01 -7.79
C ILE A 169 -10.41 26.74 -9.24
N ILE A 170 -11.72 26.67 -9.49
CA ILE A 170 -12.33 26.51 -10.81
C ILE A 170 -12.96 27.87 -11.18
N PRO A 171 -12.29 28.68 -12.03
CA PRO A 171 -12.75 30.04 -12.32
C PRO A 171 -14.12 30.14 -12.98
N GLU A 172 -14.49 29.10 -13.74
CA GLU A 172 -15.73 29.04 -14.52
C GLU A 172 -16.93 28.56 -13.70
N ALA A 173 -16.68 27.94 -12.54
CA ALA A 173 -17.74 27.42 -11.69
C ALA A 173 -18.29 28.49 -10.72
N SER A 174 -19.58 28.40 -10.46
CA SER A 174 -20.34 29.26 -9.56
C SER A 174 -21.10 28.46 -8.50
N ILE A 175 -21.77 29.17 -7.60
CA ILE A 175 -22.62 28.54 -6.59
C ILE A 175 -23.82 27.79 -7.20
N ASP A 176 -24.25 28.19 -8.39
CA ASP A 176 -25.36 27.55 -9.11
C ASP A 176 -25.01 26.14 -9.59
N ASP A 177 -23.73 25.83 -9.67
CA ASP A 177 -23.20 24.49 -10.00
C ASP A 177 -23.24 23.54 -8.81
N LEU A 178 -23.59 24.03 -7.62
CA LEU A 178 -23.74 23.24 -6.41
C LEU A 178 -25.20 22.82 -6.20
N ASP A 179 -25.39 21.63 -5.60
CA ASP A 179 -26.69 21.09 -5.27
C ASP A 179 -27.24 21.75 -3.98
N PRO A 180 -28.40 22.41 -4.01
CA PRO A 180 -28.97 23.06 -2.82
C PRO A 180 -29.26 22.09 -1.66
N ALA A 181 -29.64 20.83 -1.96
CA ALA A 181 -29.88 19.82 -0.93
C ALA A 181 -28.56 19.40 -0.27
N ALA A 182 -27.47 19.33 -1.03
CA ALA A 182 -26.14 19.07 -0.49
C ALA A 182 -25.63 20.23 0.38
N ILE A 183 -25.87 21.49 -0.02
CA ILE A 183 -25.55 22.66 0.81
C ILE A 183 -26.32 22.63 2.11
N LEU A 184 -27.61 22.31 2.07
CA LEU A 184 -28.46 22.19 3.26
C LEU A 184 -27.95 21.09 4.21
N GLU A 185 -27.62 19.92 3.68
CA GLU A 185 -27.07 18.83 4.49
C GLU A 185 -25.69 19.21 5.08
N ALA A 186 -24.82 19.84 4.29
CA ALA A 186 -23.55 20.33 4.80
C ALA A 186 -23.71 21.32 5.94
N ARG A 187 -24.69 22.23 5.84
CA ARG A 187 -25.02 23.21 6.87
C ARG A 187 -25.51 22.53 8.16
N LYS A 188 -26.38 21.54 8.02
CA LYS A 188 -26.88 20.73 9.14
C LYS A 188 -25.74 19.98 9.84
N GLN A 189 -24.86 19.35 9.08
CA GLN A 189 -23.71 18.62 9.64
C GLN A 189 -22.70 19.57 10.29
N PHE A 190 -22.48 20.77 9.73
CA PHE A 190 -21.65 21.81 10.33
C PHE A 190 -22.18 22.26 11.69
N VAL A 191 -23.50 22.52 11.80
CA VAL A 191 -24.14 22.87 13.09
C VAL A 191 -24.05 21.71 14.07
N SER A 192 -24.25 20.47 13.61
CA SER A 192 -24.08 19.28 14.46
C SER A 192 -22.67 19.15 15.02
N ARG A 193 -21.68 19.69 14.33
CA ARG A 193 -20.29 19.71 14.78
C ARG A 193 -19.96 20.89 15.70
N TYR A 194 -20.51 22.05 15.38
CA TYR A 194 -20.29 23.32 16.06
C TYR A 194 -21.64 23.87 16.59
N PRO A 195 -22.24 23.21 17.61
CA PRO A 195 -23.56 23.63 18.12
C PRO A 195 -23.58 25.08 18.61
N GLU A 196 -22.44 25.55 19.12
CA GLU A 196 -22.28 26.92 19.60
C GLU A 196 -22.41 27.99 18.51
N LYS A 197 -22.32 27.59 17.23
CA LYS A 197 -22.43 28.50 16.06
C LYS A 197 -23.81 28.46 15.38
N GLU A 198 -24.77 27.72 15.93
CA GLU A 198 -26.07 27.50 15.27
C GLU A 198 -26.75 28.80 14.87
N ASP A 199 -26.81 29.78 15.78
CA ASP A 199 -27.50 31.06 15.51
C ASP A 199 -26.76 31.94 14.51
N GLU A 200 -25.44 31.86 14.48
CA GLU A 200 -24.63 32.54 13.45
C GLU A 200 -24.86 31.91 12.07
N VAL A 201 -24.84 30.57 12.01
CA VAL A 201 -25.02 29.81 10.76
C VAL A 201 -26.38 30.09 10.11
N LYS A 202 -27.43 30.29 10.90
CA LYS A 202 -28.75 30.70 10.40
C LYS A 202 -28.74 32.04 9.66
N GLN A 203 -27.79 32.94 10.02
CA GLN A 203 -27.67 34.28 9.43
C GLN A 203 -26.73 34.33 8.23
N TRP A 204 -25.95 33.26 7.98
CA TRP A 204 -25.02 33.25 6.87
C TRP A 204 -25.74 32.91 5.56
N ASN A 205 -25.48 33.66 4.50
CA ASN A 205 -25.80 33.23 3.14
C ASN A 205 -24.89 32.03 2.75
N ASP A 206 -25.19 31.39 1.63
CA ASP A 206 -24.46 30.18 1.22
C ASP A 206 -22.99 30.45 0.93
N GLU A 207 -22.66 31.57 0.28
CA GLU A 207 -21.25 31.94 0.01
C GLU A 207 -20.45 32.06 1.33
N LYS A 208 -20.98 32.78 2.31
CA LYS A 208 -20.33 32.92 3.62
C LYS A 208 -20.22 31.59 4.35
N PHE A 209 -21.28 30.77 4.30
CA PHE A 209 -21.28 29.45 4.91
C PHE A 209 -20.20 28.56 4.30
N LEU A 210 -20.17 28.43 2.98
CA LEU A 210 -19.21 27.58 2.25
C LEU A 210 -17.76 28.00 2.53
N ASN A 211 -17.51 29.32 2.59
CA ASN A 211 -16.19 29.83 2.93
C ASN A 211 -15.80 29.53 4.39
N LYS A 212 -16.72 29.65 5.34
CA LYS A 212 -16.51 29.32 6.76
C LYS A 212 -16.38 27.80 7.00
N ALA A 213 -17.06 26.99 6.21
CA ALA A 213 -16.93 25.54 6.23
C ALA A 213 -15.62 25.04 5.57
N GLY A 214 -14.81 25.94 4.94
CA GLY A 214 -13.57 25.59 4.27
C GLY A 214 -13.80 24.80 2.98
N ILE A 215 -14.94 24.97 2.34
CA ILE A 215 -15.32 24.30 1.07
C ILE A 215 -14.94 25.17 -0.13
N THR A 216 -15.03 26.50 0.02
CA THR A 216 -14.62 27.48 -0.97
C THR A 216 -13.46 28.34 -0.47
N ILE A 217 -12.74 28.99 -1.39
CA ILE A 217 -11.65 29.91 -1.07
C ILE A 217 -12.04 31.33 -1.52
N LYS A 218 -12.26 32.22 -0.57
CA LYS A 218 -12.70 33.61 -0.84
C LYS A 218 -13.93 33.68 -1.76
N GLY A 219 -14.92 32.80 -1.51
CA GLY A 219 -16.13 32.68 -2.30
C GLY A 219 -15.98 31.94 -3.65
N LYS A 220 -14.77 31.56 -4.04
CA LYS A 220 -14.50 30.85 -5.30
C LYS A 220 -14.66 29.34 -5.13
N ILE A 221 -15.30 28.71 -6.12
CA ILE A 221 -15.53 27.27 -6.14
C ILE A 221 -14.20 26.54 -6.32
N THR A 222 -14.03 25.45 -5.57
CA THR A 222 -12.85 24.57 -5.60
C THR A 222 -13.22 23.17 -6.06
N ASN A 223 -12.23 22.34 -6.39
CA ASN A 223 -12.48 20.91 -6.65
C ASN A 223 -13.21 20.24 -5.46
N THR A 224 -12.87 20.62 -4.23
CA THR A 224 -13.58 20.17 -3.02
C THR A 224 -15.05 20.53 -3.03
N ALA A 225 -15.40 21.75 -3.45
CA ALA A 225 -16.80 22.17 -3.52
C ALA A 225 -17.59 21.30 -4.53
N ILE A 226 -17.01 21.03 -5.69
CA ILE A 226 -17.64 20.16 -6.68
C ILE A 226 -17.75 18.71 -6.16
N ILE A 227 -16.71 18.16 -5.55
CA ILE A 227 -16.73 16.80 -4.99
C ILE A 227 -17.84 16.65 -3.94
N LEU A 228 -17.88 17.56 -2.97
CA LEU A 228 -18.77 17.43 -1.82
C LEU A 228 -20.19 17.82 -2.14
N LEU A 229 -20.38 18.89 -2.94
CA LEU A 229 -21.66 19.59 -3.09
C LEU A 229 -22.10 19.81 -4.55
N GLY A 230 -21.26 19.48 -5.55
CA GLY A 230 -21.56 19.74 -6.96
C GLY A 230 -22.78 18.96 -7.45
N ARG A 231 -23.55 19.54 -8.37
CA ARG A 231 -24.59 18.83 -9.11
C ARG A 231 -23.97 17.72 -9.97
N PRO A 232 -24.69 16.65 -10.31
CA PRO A 232 -24.13 15.58 -11.15
C PRO A 232 -23.55 16.07 -12.47
N GLU A 233 -24.18 17.05 -13.12
CA GLU A 233 -23.71 17.68 -14.35
C GLU A 233 -22.42 18.49 -14.18
N SER A 234 -22.12 18.96 -12.97
CA SER A 234 -20.92 19.74 -12.66
C SER A 234 -19.64 18.90 -12.57
N GLU A 235 -19.74 17.57 -12.70
CA GLU A 235 -18.55 16.68 -12.71
C GLU A 235 -17.55 17.04 -13.82
N HIS A 236 -18.00 17.65 -14.91
CA HIS A 236 -17.11 18.06 -16.01
C HIS A 236 -16.03 19.03 -15.59
N PHE A 237 -16.26 19.86 -14.56
CA PHE A 237 -15.28 20.84 -14.06
C PHE A 237 -14.03 20.19 -13.46
N ILE A 238 -14.15 18.97 -12.96
CA ILE A 238 -13.02 18.24 -12.38
C ILE A 238 -12.40 17.22 -13.34
N SER A 239 -12.89 17.15 -14.58
CA SER A 239 -12.34 16.25 -15.61
C SER A 239 -10.84 16.53 -15.84
N PRO A 240 -9.97 15.51 -16.02
CA PRO A 240 -10.27 14.08 -16.20
C PRO A 240 -10.41 13.28 -14.89
N ALA A 241 -10.44 13.92 -13.74
CA ALA A 241 -10.68 13.23 -12.46
C ALA A 241 -12.09 12.61 -12.44
N VAL A 242 -12.21 11.44 -11.82
CA VAL A 242 -13.47 10.71 -11.67
C VAL A 242 -13.83 10.67 -10.19
N CYS A 243 -14.98 11.25 -9.85
CA CYS A 243 -15.50 11.26 -8.49
C CYS A 243 -16.79 10.44 -8.40
N LYS A 244 -16.65 9.12 -8.44
CA LYS A 244 -17.77 8.16 -8.43
C LYS A 244 -17.46 7.02 -7.47
N ILE A 245 -18.52 6.46 -6.88
CA ILE A 245 -18.47 5.27 -6.06
C ILE A 245 -19.27 4.19 -6.77
N ARG A 246 -18.63 3.10 -7.14
CA ARG A 246 -19.28 1.91 -7.68
C ARG A 246 -19.55 0.94 -6.55
N TRP A 247 -20.83 0.69 -6.28
CA TRP A 247 -21.26 -0.41 -5.42
C TRP A 247 -21.63 -1.63 -6.26
N SER A 248 -21.28 -2.81 -5.78
CA SER A 248 -21.72 -4.07 -6.38
C SER A 248 -21.93 -5.12 -5.29
N ARG A 249 -22.98 -5.94 -5.46
CA ARG A 249 -23.26 -7.06 -4.56
C ARG A 249 -22.82 -8.38 -5.21
N LYS A 250 -22.19 -9.22 -4.41
CA LYS A 250 -21.76 -10.57 -4.79
C LYS A 250 -22.32 -11.58 -3.82
N ASN A 251 -22.50 -12.83 -4.29
CA ASN A 251 -22.76 -13.94 -3.37
C ASN A 251 -21.48 -14.32 -2.59
N ALA A 252 -21.59 -15.21 -1.60
CA ALA A 252 -20.45 -15.65 -0.78
C ALA A 252 -19.36 -16.34 -1.61
N SER A 253 -19.68 -16.98 -2.74
CA SER A 253 -18.72 -17.60 -3.66
C SER A 253 -17.98 -16.57 -4.55
N GLY A 254 -18.37 -15.30 -4.50
CA GLY A 254 -17.74 -14.23 -5.28
C GLY A 254 -18.32 -14.04 -6.69
N GLU A 255 -19.32 -14.80 -7.07
CA GLU A 255 -20.07 -14.59 -8.32
C GLU A 255 -20.88 -13.29 -8.23
N SER A 256 -20.85 -12.51 -9.29
CA SER A 256 -21.60 -11.25 -9.35
C SER A 256 -23.10 -11.53 -9.41
N ASN A 257 -23.84 -10.99 -8.46
CA ASN A 257 -25.25 -10.75 -8.65
C ASN A 257 -25.40 -9.59 -9.64
N SER A 258 -26.56 -9.49 -10.27
CA SER A 258 -26.89 -8.39 -11.18
C SER A 258 -27.00 -7.02 -10.49
N ASP A 259 -26.89 -6.96 -9.17
CA ASP A 259 -27.08 -5.75 -8.39
C ASP A 259 -25.78 -4.93 -8.36
N PHE A 260 -25.83 -3.79 -8.98
CA PHE A 260 -24.80 -2.76 -8.90
C PHE A 260 -25.44 -1.37 -9.02
N ASP A 261 -24.77 -0.37 -8.50
CA ASP A 261 -25.14 1.03 -8.65
C ASP A 261 -23.88 1.90 -8.71
N VAL A 262 -24.01 3.09 -9.30
CA VAL A 262 -22.94 4.07 -9.39
C VAL A 262 -23.42 5.40 -8.80
N PHE A 263 -22.83 5.77 -7.68
CA PHE A 263 -23.12 7.02 -7.00
C PHE A 263 -22.14 8.09 -7.50
N THR A 264 -22.71 9.21 -7.94
CA THR A 264 -21.93 10.38 -8.39
C THR A 264 -21.96 11.47 -7.32
N ILE A 265 -21.28 12.59 -7.58
CA ILE A 265 -21.38 13.80 -6.77
C ILE A 265 -22.86 14.24 -6.68
N PRO A 266 -23.26 14.92 -5.59
CA PRO A 266 -22.46 15.36 -4.44
C PRO A 266 -22.17 14.23 -3.43
N MET A 267 -20.90 14.09 -3.03
CA MET A 267 -20.46 12.98 -2.18
C MET A 267 -21.10 13.00 -0.78
N ILE A 268 -21.45 14.17 -0.24
CA ILE A 268 -22.12 14.27 1.06
C ILE A 268 -23.48 13.54 1.05
N LEU A 269 -24.22 13.55 -0.07
CA LEU A 269 -25.48 12.82 -0.23
C LEU A 269 -25.26 11.38 -0.70
N ALA A 270 -24.25 11.15 -1.54
CA ALA A 270 -23.91 9.84 -2.09
C ALA A 270 -23.55 8.83 -0.99
N VAL A 271 -22.81 9.26 0.04
CA VAL A 271 -22.43 8.41 1.18
C VAL A 271 -23.67 7.91 1.94
N GLU A 272 -24.65 8.76 2.17
CA GLU A 272 -25.88 8.37 2.88
C GLU A 272 -26.77 7.48 2.01
N LYS A 273 -26.86 7.74 0.70
CA LYS A 273 -27.57 6.86 -0.23
C LYS A 273 -26.96 5.46 -0.25
N LEU A 274 -25.62 5.38 -0.41
CA LEU A 274 -24.92 4.10 -0.42
C LEU A 274 -25.10 3.32 0.88
N LYS A 275 -25.02 3.99 2.04
CA LYS A 275 -25.28 3.37 3.35
C LYS A 275 -26.66 2.70 3.41
N ASN A 276 -27.67 3.33 2.80
CA ASN A 276 -29.04 2.79 2.76
C ASN A 276 -29.20 1.68 1.70
N THR A 277 -28.31 1.60 0.72
CA THR A 277 -28.29 0.55 -0.31
C THR A 277 -27.65 -0.74 0.21
N ILE A 278 -26.66 -0.65 1.09
CA ILE A 278 -25.98 -1.82 1.68
C ILE A 278 -26.97 -2.62 2.53
N HIS A 279 -27.06 -3.94 2.26
CA HIS A 279 -27.92 -4.87 2.99
C HIS A 279 -27.31 -5.24 4.34
N ASN A 280 -27.52 -4.39 5.32
CA ASN A 280 -27.00 -4.56 6.68
C ASN A 280 -27.95 -5.42 7.54
N SER A 281 -28.02 -6.72 7.23
CA SER A 281 -28.79 -7.67 8.01
C SER A 281 -28.26 -7.81 9.44
N LYS A 282 -29.13 -8.22 10.37
CA LYS A 282 -28.68 -8.52 11.72
C LYS A 282 -27.90 -9.84 11.75
N TYR A 283 -26.84 -9.87 12.53
CA TYR A 283 -26.13 -11.10 12.90
C TYR A 283 -26.76 -11.64 14.20
N VAL A 284 -27.14 -12.90 14.15
CA VAL A 284 -27.77 -13.61 15.27
C VAL A 284 -26.78 -14.60 15.84
N PHE A 285 -26.53 -14.55 17.13
CA PHE A 285 -25.60 -15.45 17.81
C PHE A 285 -26.15 -15.82 19.19
N SER A 286 -25.77 -17.00 19.69
CA SER A 286 -26.09 -17.44 21.04
C SER A 286 -24.85 -17.50 21.89
N ILE A 287 -24.83 -16.74 22.98
CA ILE A 287 -23.77 -16.87 24.01
C ILE A 287 -24.27 -17.86 25.06
N ASN A 288 -23.46 -18.88 25.35
CA ASN A 288 -23.65 -19.81 26.47
C ASN A 288 -25.00 -20.56 26.52
N GLY A 289 -25.57 -20.94 25.37
CA GLY A 289 -26.78 -21.76 25.34
C GLY A 289 -28.05 -21.04 25.81
N SER A 290 -28.06 -19.71 25.74
CA SER A 290 -29.28 -18.91 25.96
C SER A 290 -30.39 -19.36 25.01
N LEU A 291 -31.61 -19.48 25.53
CA LEU A 291 -32.80 -19.76 24.72
C LEU A 291 -33.17 -18.59 23.79
N PHE A 292 -32.69 -17.40 24.08
CA PHE A 292 -32.90 -16.19 23.29
C PHE A 292 -31.60 -15.77 22.63
N PRO A 293 -31.50 -15.84 21.30
CA PRO A 293 -30.32 -15.35 20.60
C PRO A 293 -30.22 -13.83 20.72
N ASP A 294 -28.98 -13.35 20.94
CA ASP A 294 -28.69 -11.93 20.84
C ASP A 294 -28.57 -11.52 19.36
N GLU A 295 -29.07 -10.33 19.04
CA GLU A 295 -29.05 -9.79 17.71
C GLU A 295 -28.20 -8.50 17.68
N MET A 296 -27.31 -8.37 16.72
CA MET A 296 -26.58 -7.12 16.48
C MET A 296 -26.50 -6.79 14.99
N PRO A 297 -26.45 -5.51 14.60
CA PRO A 297 -26.19 -5.16 13.21
C PRO A 297 -24.79 -5.63 12.82
N ARG A 298 -24.63 -6.25 11.65
CA ARG A 298 -23.33 -6.69 11.12
C ARG A 298 -22.36 -5.53 11.06
N TYR A 299 -22.83 -4.41 10.53
CA TYR A 299 -22.07 -3.17 10.44
C TYR A 299 -22.83 -2.06 11.15
N ASP A 300 -22.19 -1.39 12.10
CA ASP A 300 -22.76 -0.15 12.65
C ASP A 300 -22.51 1.04 11.72
N ALA A 301 -23.18 2.16 11.97
CA ALA A 301 -23.10 3.34 11.13
C ALA A 301 -21.64 3.87 10.97
N PHE A 302 -20.81 3.73 11.99
CA PHE A 302 -19.41 4.12 11.94
C PHE A 302 -18.62 3.19 11.02
N THR A 303 -18.79 1.88 11.16
CA THR A 303 -18.11 0.85 10.34
C THR A 303 -18.42 0.99 8.85
N LEU A 304 -19.61 1.50 8.48
CA LEU A 304 -19.95 1.80 7.09
C LEU A 304 -19.33 3.12 6.62
N ARG A 305 -19.43 4.16 7.44
CA ARG A 305 -19.08 5.52 7.09
C ARG A 305 -17.58 5.75 7.02
N GLU A 306 -16.83 5.26 8.01
CA GLU A 306 -15.41 5.55 8.15
C GLU A 306 -14.57 5.06 6.96
N PRO A 307 -14.65 3.78 6.52
CA PRO A 307 -13.88 3.32 5.37
C PRO A 307 -14.27 4.03 4.07
N LEU A 308 -15.56 4.34 3.90
CA LEU A 308 -16.04 5.03 2.72
C LEU A 308 -15.52 6.47 2.64
N ASN A 309 -15.58 7.20 3.75
CA ASN A 309 -15.07 8.58 3.81
C ASN A 309 -13.55 8.61 3.67
N ASN A 310 -12.83 7.61 4.20
CA ASN A 310 -11.39 7.46 3.98
C ASN A 310 -11.09 7.20 2.50
N CYS A 311 -11.89 6.41 1.80
CA CYS A 311 -11.75 6.26 0.35
C CYS A 311 -11.89 7.60 -0.39
N ILE A 312 -12.86 8.45 -0.03
CA ILE A 312 -13.06 9.78 -0.64
C ILE A 312 -11.88 10.70 -0.30
N ALA A 313 -11.49 10.76 0.98
CA ALA A 313 -10.42 11.63 1.49
C ALA A 313 -9.04 11.31 0.88
N HIS A 314 -8.75 10.04 0.65
CA HIS A 314 -7.44 9.54 0.22
C HIS A 314 -7.38 9.08 -1.24
N GLN A 315 -8.49 9.19 -2.00
CA GLN A 315 -8.50 8.89 -3.43
C GLN A 315 -7.46 9.71 -4.16
N ASP A 316 -6.70 9.06 -5.03
CA ASP A 316 -5.85 9.73 -6.01
C ASP A 316 -6.71 10.05 -7.25
N TYR A 317 -7.28 11.24 -7.25
CA TYR A 317 -8.16 11.69 -8.33
C TYR A 317 -7.45 11.84 -9.68
N SER A 318 -6.11 11.92 -9.69
CA SER A 318 -5.31 11.92 -10.93
C SER A 318 -5.36 10.60 -11.70
N LYS A 319 -5.76 9.50 -11.04
CA LYS A 319 -5.84 8.17 -11.65
C LYS A 319 -7.12 7.95 -12.46
N SER A 320 -8.04 8.89 -12.48
CA SER A 320 -9.32 8.80 -13.21
C SER A 320 -10.06 7.48 -12.94
N ALA A 321 -10.04 7.01 -11.69
CA ALA A 321 -10.60 5.73 -11.28
C ALA A 321 -11.70 5.90 -10.23
N MET A 322 -12.67 4.99 -10.23
CA MET A 322 -13.77 5.00 -9.27
C MET A 322 -13.33 4.41 -7.92
N ILE A 323 -13.95 4.89 -6.86
CA ILE A 323 -13.98 4.19 -5.57
C ILE A 323 -14.87 2.97 -5.74
N GLU A 324 -14.50 1.83 -5.16
CA GLU A 324 -15.28 0.61 -5.25
C GLU A 324 -15.71 0.14 -3.87
N VAL A 325 -16.99 -0.22 -3.76
CA VAL A 325 -17.57 -0.85 -2.59
C VAL A 325 -18.19 -2.17 -3.03
N ILE A 326 -17.69 -3.28 -2.51
CA ILE A 326 -18.18 -4.62 -2.85
C ILE A 326 -18.82 -5.23 -1.60
N GLU A 327 -20.09 -5.53 -1.69
CA GLU A 327 -20.85 -6.23 -0.66
C GLU A 327 -20.91 -7.72 -0.99
N TYR A 328 -20.29 -8.54 -0.15
CA TYR A 328 -20.51 -9.98 -0.16
C TYR A 328 -21.66 -10.29 0.78
N TYR A 329 -22.75 -10.77 0.24
CA TYR A 329 -24.01 -10.92 0.97
C TYR A 329 -23.85 -11.74 2.26
N ASN A 330 -24.26 -11.15 3.39
CA ASN A 330 -24.17 -11.71 4.73
C ASN A 330 -22.78 -12.16 5.18
N ASP A 331 -21.73 -11.67 4.53
CA ASP A 331 -20.35 -12.11 4.80
C ASP A 331 -19.43 -10.92 5.13
N ARG A 332 -19.06 -10.13 4.13
CA ARG A 332 -18.10 -9.03 4.32
C ARG A 332 -18.35 -7.86 3.38
N LEU A 333 -17.78 -6.72 3.76
CA LEU A 333 -17.69 -5.52 2.91
C LEU A 333 -16.25 -5.26 2.53
N VAL A 334 -16.05 -4.86 1.28
CA VAL A 334 -14.75 -4.45 0.76
C VAL A 334 -14.85 -3.03 0.25
N PHE A 335 -13.98 -2.15 0.75
CA PHE A 335 -13.82 -0.78 0.27
C PHE A 335 -12.46 -0.66 -0.41
N ARG A 336 -12.41 0.00 -1.55
CA ARG A 336 -11.18 0.17 -2.32
C ARG A 336 -11.09 1.54 -2.96
N ASN A 337 -9.96 2.20 -2.77
CA ASN A 337 -9.61 3.43 -3.47
C ASN A 337 -8.23 3.33 -4.11
N TYR A 338 -7.97 4.21 -5.07
CA TYR A 338 -6.67 4.34 -5.72
C TYR A 338 -5.82 5.35 -4.97
N GLY A 339 -4.53 5.07 -4.86
CA GLY A 339 -3.54 5.85 -4.13
C GLY A 339 -2.76 4.97 -3.14
N GLN A 340 -1.52 5.32 -2.89
CA GLN A 340 -0.70 4.62 -1.89
C GLN A 340 -1.19 4.99 -0.49
N PHE A 341 -1.09 4.05 0.44
CA PHE A 341 -1.25 4.32 1.86
C PHE A 341 -0.11 5.24 2.30
N ILE A 342 -0.43 6.35 2.95
CA ILE A 342 0.56 7.37 3.29
C ILE A 342 1.38 6.99 4.53
N PRO A 343 0.76 6.50 5.64
CA PRO A 343 1.50 6.02 6.80
C PRO A 343 2.40 4.81 6.46
N ASN A 344 3.36 4.51 7.33
CA ASN A 344 4.29 3.40 7.12
C ASN A 344 3.60 2.05 7.15
N SER A 345 2.72 1.84 8.12
CA SER A 345 1.94 0.61 8.25
C SER A 345 0.56 0.86 8.86
N VAL A 346 -0.37 -0.07 8.68
CA VAL A 346 -1.69 -0.03 9.31
C VAL A 346 -1.55 -0.26 10.82
N GLU A 347 -0.64 -1.12 11.21
CA GLU A 347 -0.34 -1.43 12.60
C GLU A 347 0.12 -0.19 13.37
N ASP A 348 1.00 0.62 12.79
CA ASP A 348 1.46 1.88 13.41
C ASP A 348 0.29 2.82 13.65
N VAL A 349 -0.56 3.03 12.63
CA VAL A 349 -1.76 3.89 12.75
C VAL A 349 -2.73 3.39 13.82
N VAL A 350 -2.89 2.08 13.97
CA VAL A 350 -3.76 1.49 15.00
C VAL A 350 -3.16 1.65 16.39
N MET A 351 -1.82 1.60 16.52
CA MET A 351 -1.13 1.71 17.81
C MET A 351 -0.91 3.15 18.25
N GLU A 352 -0.65 4.05 17.30
CA GLU A 352 -0.52 5.48 17.59
C GLU A 352 -1.90 6.08 17.89
N ASP A 353 -2.00 6.82 18.99
CA ASP A 353 -3.22 7.53 19.38
C ASP A 353 -3.19 8.98 18.87
N CYS A 354 -2.67 9.17 17.67
CA CYS A 354 -2.47 10.47 17.04
C CYS A 354 -3.26 10.59 15.74
N PRO A 355 -3.84 11.78 15.45
CA PRO A 355 -4.43 12.03 14.16
C PRO A 355 -3.36 12.01 13.06
N GLU A 356 -3.72 11.51 11.88
CA GLU A 356 -2.90 11.58 10.69
C GLU A 356 -2.43 13.02 10.44
N SER A 357 -1.14 13.20 10.26
CA SER A 357 -0.54 14.51 9.97
C SER A 357 -0.46 14.82 8.47
N GLN A 358 -0.58 13.80 7.62
CA GLN A 358 -0.44 13.92 6.17
C GLN A 358 -1.65 13.33 5.46
N TYR A 359 -2.23 14.12 4.59
CA TYR A 359 -3.37 13.73 3.75
C TYR A 359 -3.05 13.95 2.29
N ARG A 360 -3.59 13.09 1.41
CA ARG A 360 -3.45 13.29 -0.04
C ARG A 360 -4.18 14.53 -0.54
N ASN A 361 -5.36 14.79 0.00
CA ASN A 361 -6.24 15.90 -0.34
C ASN A 361 -6.52 16.75 0.93
N PRO A 362 -5.54 17.52 1.44
CA PRO A 362 -5.66 18.19 2.74
C PRO A 362 -6.84 19.14 2.84
N PHE A 363 -7.14 19.91 1.77
CA PHE A 363 -8.25 20.85 1.76
C PHE A 363 -9.60 20.13 1.79
N LEU A 364 -9.74 19.05 0.99
CA LEU A 364 -10.93 18.20 1.02
C LEU A 364 -11.16 17.60 2.41
N VAL A 365 -10.11 17.04 3.02
CA VAL A 365 -10.21 16.46 4.37
C VAL A 365 -10.59 17.51 5.41
N SER A 366 -10.05 18.72 5.31
CA SER A 366 -10.42 19.83 6.21
C SER A 366 -11.91 20.17 6.08
N ALA A 367 -12.41 20.28 4.86
CA ALA A 367 -13.83 20.51 4.60
C ALA A 367 -14.70 19.34 5.12
N MET A 368 -14.31 18.09 4.84
CA MET A 368 -15.02 16.88 5.33
C MET A 368 -15.07 16.83 6.86
N LYS A 369 -14.00 17.25 7.55
CA LYS A 369 -14.00 17.39 9.01
C LYS A 369 -15.02 18.43 9.47
N ASN A 370 -15.11 19.58 8.82
CA ASN A 370 -16.04 20.66 9.18
C ASN A 370 -17.50 20.25 9.00
N VAL A 371 -17.81 19.42 8.00
CA VAL A 371 -19.16 18.89 7.76
C VAL A 371 -19.35 17.49 8.34
N LYS A 372 -18.57 17.09 9.32
CA LYS A 372 -18.69 15.85 10.10
C LYS A 372 -18.71 14.56 9.27
N MET A 373 -18.10 14.57 8.11
CA MET A 373 -17.89 13.33 7.33
C MET A 373 -16.74 12.52 7.89
N VAL A 374 -15.67 13.15 8.34
CA VAL A 374 -14.47 12.51 8.90
C VAL A 374 -14.31 12.89 10.37
N GLU A 375 -13.83 11.94 11.19
CA GLU A 375 -13.51 12.18 12.59
C GLU A 375 -12.34 13.18 12.74
N THR A 376 -12.36 13.96 13.80
CA THR A 376 -11.38 15.03 14.01
C THR A 376 -10.23 14.69 14.91
N GLU A 377 -10.48 13.75 15.82
CA GLU A 377 -9.51 13.37 16.84
C GLU A 377 -8.48 12.37 16.35
N GLY A 378 -8.58 11.93 15.07
CA GLY A 378 -7.78 10.84 14.54
C GLY A 378 -8.26 9.47 15.03
N GLY A 379 -7.50 8.43 14.69
CA GLY A 379 -7.77 7.08 15.17
C GLY A 379 -9.01 6.42 14.55
N GLY A 380 -9.51 6.89 13.40
CA GLY A 380 -10.65 6.26 12.69
C GLY A 380 -10.39 4.79 12.39
N ILE A 381 -9.20 4.47 11.89
CA ILE A 381 -8.79 3.08 11.65
C ILE A 381 -8.74 2.31 12.98
N ARG A 382 -8.13 2.86 14.03
CA ARG A 382 -8.10 2.22 15.36
C ARG A 382 -9.50 1.96 15.92
N LYS A 383 -10.41 2.94 15.80
CA LYS A 383 -11.81 2.78 16.22
C LYS A 383 -12.50 1.67 15.42
N LEU A 384 -12.17 1.50 14.13
CA LEU A 384 -12.71 0.42 13.31
C LEU A 384 -12.28 -0.96 13.83
N PHE A 385 -10.99 -1.13 14.16
CA PHE A 385 -10.47 -2.33 14.80
C PHE A 385 -11.14 -2.60 16.17
N ASP A 386 -11.30 -1.56 16.99
CA ASP A 386 -11.94 -1.68 18.30
C ASP A 386 -13.43 -2.07 18.19
N ARG A 387 -14.13 -1.58 17.15
CA ARG A 387 -15.51 -1.99 16.86
C ARG A 387 -15.62 -3.45 16.49
N GLN A 388 -14.74 -3.96 15.64
CA GLN A 388 -14.68 -5.38 15.29
C GLN A 388 -14.35 -6.24 16.53
N ARG A 389 -13.38 -5.80 17.35
CA ARG A 389 -13.05 -6.45 18.62
C ARG A 389 -14.27 -6.61 19.53
N ARG A 390 -15.04 -5.53 19.71
CA ARG A 390 -16.22 -5.53 20.59
C ARG A 390 -17.33 -6.45 20.11
N LYS A 391 -17.36 -6.75 18.82
CA LYS A 391 -18.31 -7.71 18.22
C LYS A 391 -17.74 -9.12 18.14
N PHE A 392 -16.52 -9.33 18.56
CA PHE A 392 -15.77 -10.57 18.39
C PHE A 392 -15.67 -11.00 16.92
N PHE A 393 -15.75 -10.06 16.01
CA PHE A 393 -15.55 -10.26 14.59
C PHE A 393 -14.06 -10.20 14.26
N PRO A 394 -13.62 -10.84 13.17
CA PRO A 394 -12.24 -10.74 12.71
C PRO A 394 -11.80 -9.30 12.50
N MET A 395 -10.51 -9.04 12.74
CA MET A 395 -9.94 -7.70 12.53
C MET A 395 -10.01 -7.31 11.06
N PRO A 396 -10.19 -6.00 10.74
CA PRO A 396 -10.17 -5.50 9.38
C PRO A 396 -8.87 -5.87 8.68
N GLU A 397 -8.97 -6.27 7.42
CA GLU A 397 -7.82 -6.65 6.61
C GLU A 397 -7.52 -5.59 5.57
N TYR A 398 -6.27 -5.12 5.55
CA TYR A 398 -5.79 -4.15 4.58
C TYR A 398 -4.87 -4.81 3.56
N ASP A 399 -5.13 -4.56 2.27
CA ASP A 399 -4.24 -4.87 1.17
C ASP A 399 -3.78 -3.55 0.53
N LEU A 400 -2.49 -3.27 0.63
CA LEU A 400 -1.87 -2.02 0.19
C LEU A 400 -1.11 -2.20 -1.13
N SER A 401 -1.30 -3.32 -1.80
CA SER A 401 -0.58 -3.66 -3.03
C SER A 401 -1.10 -2.91 -4.26
N GLY A 402 -0.26 -2.79 -5.27
CA GLY A 402 -0.66 -2.28 -6.60
C GLY A 402 -1.09 -0.81 -6.63
N GLY A 403 -0.61 0.04 -5.70
CA GLY A 403 -0.96 1.46 -5.66
C GLY A 403 -2.42 1.74 -5.30
N LYS A 404 -3.03 0.83 -4.55
CA LYS A 404 -4.41 0.89 -4.07
C LYS A 404 -4.44 0.61 -2.57
N VAL A 405 -5.47 1.14 -1.90
CA VAL A 405 -5.82 0.75 -0.54
C VAL A 405 -7.14 -0.02 -0.62
N LYS A 406 -7.11 -1.27 -0.20
CA LYS A 406 -8.30 -2.12 -0.06
C LYS A 406 -8.45 -2.47 1.41
N VAL A 407 -9.63 -2.26 1.98
CA VAL A 407 -9.98 -2.74 3.31
C VAL A 407 -11.14 -3.71 3.22
N GLU A 408 -11.01 -4.84 3.90
CA GLU A 408 -12.02 -5.88 4.00
C GLU A 408 -12.49 -5.98 5.45
N ILE A 409 -13.81 -5.92 5.65
CA ILE A 409 -14.44 -5.88 6.97
C ILE A 409 -15.44 -7.03 7.05
N GLN A 410 -15.19 -7.98 7.92
CA GLN A 410 -16.06 -9.13 8.15
C GLN A 410 -17.33 -8.71 8.91
N GLY A 411 -18.47 -9.24 8.49
CA GLY A 411 -19.78 -9.01 9.12
C GLY A 411 -20.29 -10.18 9.96
N ASN A 412 -19.42 -11.14 10.26
CA ASN A 412 -19.74 -12.36 10.99
C ASN A 412 -18.54 -12.86 11.78
N ILE A 413 -18.80 -13.78 12.71
CA ILE A 413 -17.75 -14.57 13.36
C ILE A 413 -17.32 -15.67 12.37
N LEU A 414 -16.03 -15.70 12.02
CA LEU A 414 -15.47 -16.74 11.15
C LEU A 414 -15.06 -17.98 11.94
N ASP A 415 -14.61 -17.78 13.19
CA ASP A 415 -14.17 -18.84 14.08
C ASP A 415 -14.81 -18.61 15.47
N GLU A 416 -15.81 -19.40 15.79
CA GLU A 416 -16.51 -19.32 17.07
C GLU A 416 -15.61 -19.61 18.25
N GLU A 417 -14.63 -20.49 18.08
CA GLU A 417 -13.70 -20.86 19.13
C GLU A 417 -12.73 -19.70 19.44
N PHE A 418 -12.26 -19.02 18.40
CA PHE A 418 -11.47 -17.81 18.61
C PHE A 418 -12.29 -16.70 19.26
N ALA A 419 -13.54 -16.51 18.86
CA ALA A 419 -14.45 -15.57 19.52
C ALA A 419 -14.64 -15.88 21.00
N LYS A 420 -14.80 -17.15 21.38
CA LYS A 420 -14.87 -17.59 22.79
C LYS A 420 -13.58 -17.29 23.55
N ILE A 421 -12.41 -17.43 22.90
CA ILE A 421 -11.12 -17.04 23.48
C ILE A 421 -11.12 -15.54 23.83
N LEU A 422 -11.55 -14.70 22.92
CA LEU A 422 -11.62 -13.25 23.14
C LEU A 422 -12.59 -12.88 24.26
N ILE A 423 -13.76 -13.53 24.32
CA ILE A 423 -14.76 -13.33 25.37
C ILE A 423 -14.19 -13.67 26.76
N ASN A 424 -13.48 -14.79 26.86
CA ASN A 424 -12.96 -15.29 28.13
C ASN A 424 -11.63 -14.66 28.57
N ASN A 425 -11.02 -13.81 27.75
CA ASN A 425 -9.77 -13.09 28.06
C ASN A 425 -9.93 -11.57 27.89
N PRO A 426 -10.75 -10.91 28.71
CA PRO A 426 -11.05 -9.48 28.57
C PRO A 426 -9.83 -8.57 28.82
N SER A 427 -8.76 -9.07 29.37
CA SER A 427 -7.49 -8.36 29.62
C SER A 427 -6.60 -8.22 28.38
N LEU A 428 -6.93 -8.91 27.27
CA LEU A 428 -6.19 -8.77 26.03
C LEU A 428 -6.27 -7.35 25.49
N THR A 429 -5.12 -6.78 25.21
CA THR A 429 -5.04 -5.47 24.54
C THR A 429 -5.44 -5.58 23.07
N LEU A 430 -5.77 -4.46 22.44
CA LEU A 430 -6.05 -4.46 20.98
C LEU A 430 -4.86 -5.01 20.19
N HIS A 431 -3.63 -4.67 20.56
CA HIS A 431 -2.41 -5.21 19.96
C HIS A 431 -2.33 -6.74 20.07
N ASP A 432 -2.61 -7.29 21.26
CA ASP A 432 -2.61 -8.74 21.46
C ASP A 432 -3.61 -9.43 20.54
N ILE A 433 -4.80 -8.87 20.41
CA ILE A 433 -5.86 -9.42 19.57
C ILE A 433 -5.49 -9.39 18.09
N ILE A 434 -4.88 -8.29 17.62
CA ILE A 434 -4.39 -8.20 16.23
C ILE A 434 -3.34 -9.27 15.95
N LEU A 435 -2.39 -9.46 16.86
CA LEU A 435 -1.35 -10.48 16.69
C LEU A 435 -1.94 -11.91 16.75
N LEU A 436 -2.89 -12.15 17.65
CA LEU A 436 -3.58 -13.45 17.74
C LEU A 436 -4.45 -13.72 16.50
N ASP A 437 -5.10 -12.70 15.93
CA ASP A 437 -5.86 -12.80 14.68
C ASP A 437 -4.92 -13.15 13.50
N LYS A 438 -3.71 -12.56 13.45
CA LYS A 438 -2.68 -12.95 12.47
C LYS A 438 -2.27 -14.42 12.61
N VAL A 439 -2.08 -14.90 13.84
CA VAL A 439 -1.77 -16.33 14.10
C VAL A 439 -2.89 -17.23 13.63
N GLN A 440 -4.13 -16.91 13.98
CA GLN A 440 -5.32 -17.69 13.61
C GLN A 440 -5.52 -17.77 12.09
N LYS A 441 -5.23 -16.66 11.38
CA LYS A 441 -5.33 -16.58 9.93
C LYS A 441 -4.07 -17.07 9.19
N HIS A 442 -3.08 -17.62 9.91
CA HIS A 442 -1.78 -18.04 9.37
C HIS A 442 -1.05 -16.96 8.56
N LYS A 443 -1.20 -15.70 8.97
CA LYS A 443 -0.51 -14.56 8.34
C LYS A 443 0.94 -14.47 8.83
N PRO A 444 1.85 -13.93 8.01
CA PRO A 444 3.24 -13.75 8.41
C PRO A 444 3.35 -12.76 9.58
N LEU A 445 4.24 -13.06 10.52
CA LEU A 445 4.58 -12.26 11.69
C LEU A 445 6.06 -11.92 11.65
N THR A 446 6.42 -10.73 12.13
CA THR A 446 7.82 -10.32 12.31
C THR A 446 8.45 -11.04 13.51
N ASP A 447 9.78 -11.00 13.62
CA ASP A 447 10.47 -11.61 14.74
C ASP A 447 10.15 -10.92 16.07
N GLU A 448 9.93 -9.60 16.04
CA GLU A 448 9.51 -8.80 17.20
C GLU A 448 8.09 -9.18 17.64
N GLU A 449 7.14 -9.30 16.70
CA GLU A 449 5.77 -9.72 17.00
C GLU A 449 5.73 -11.13 17.63
N ILE A 450 6.52 -12.05 17.09
CA ILE A 450 6.66 -13.41 17.64
C ILE A 450 7.25 -13.37 19.05
N ALA A 451 8.26 -12.51 19.28
CA ALA A 451 8.87 -12.37 20.59
C ALA A 451 7.87 -11.83 21.63
N VAL A 452 7.02 -10.87 21.26
CA VAL A 452 5.94 -10.35 22.12
C VAL A 452 4.94 -11.45 22.48
N LEU A 453 4.46 -12.21 21.49
CA LEU A 453 3.50 -13.29 21.71
C LEU A 453 4.08 -14.41 22.59
N ARG A 454 5.34 -14.76 22.40
CA ARG A 454 6.05 -15.77 23.22
C ARG A 454 6.30 -15.29 24.66
N LYS A 455 6.70 -14.02 24.81
CA LYS A 455 6.90 -13.41 26.15
C LYS A 455 5.62 -13.43 26.98
N LYS A 456 4.47 -13.24 26.33
CA LYS A 456 3.14 -13.31 26.95
C LYS A 456 2.59 -14.74 27.06
N HIS A 457 3.31 -15.74 26.56
CA HIS A 457 2.88 -17.13 26.50
C HIS A 457 1.56 -17.35 25.73
N PHE A 458 1.27 -16.52 24.74
CA PHE A 458 0.04 -16.61 23.95
C PHE A 458 0.13 -17.62 22.82
N VAL A 459 1.33 -17.95 22.36
CA VAL A 459 1.56 -18.89 21.26
C VAL A 459 2.61 -19.94 21.61
N GLU A 460 2.44 -21.09 20.99
CA GLU A 460 3.38 -22.21 21.00
C GLU A 460 3.75 -22.59 19.55
N GLY A 461 4.76 -23.43 19.38
CA GLY A 461 5.19 -23.91 18.06
C GLY A 461 6.42 -23.21 17.50
N ARG A 462 6.84 -23.62 16.29
CA ARG A 462 7.99 -23.04 15.57
C ARG A 462 7.56 -21.78 14.81
N LYS A 463 8.51 -20.92 14.46
CA LYS A 463 8.26 -19.63 13.75
C LYS A 463 7.29 -19.77 12.56
N ASN A 464 7.41 -20.83 11.77
CA ASN A 464 6.58 -21.03 10.57
C ASN A 464 5.26 -21.76 10.86
N ASN A 465 5.00 -22.17 12.10
CA ASN A 465 3.83 -22.95 12.51
C ASN A 465 3.45 -22.59 13.95
N LEU A 466 3.11 -21.32 14.16
CA LEU A 466 2.60 -20.84 15.44
C LEU A 466 1.12 -21.22 15.60
N TYR A 467 0.73 -21.57 16.81
CA TYR A 467 -0.65 -21.82 17.19
C TYR A 467 -0.91 -21.30 18.62
N LEU A 468 -2.18 -21.09 18.95
CA LEU A 468 -2.57 -20.55 20.24
C LEU A 468 -2.15 -21.49 21.38
N SER A 469 -1.57 -20.92 22.43
CA SER A 469 -1.09 -21.70 23.58
C SER A 469 -2.21 -22.24 24.46
N SER A 470 -1.88 -23.25 25.25
CA SER A 470 -2.80 -23.80 26.27
C SER A 470 -3.26 -22.76 27.29
N MET A 471 -2.48 -21.70 27.52
CA MET A 471 -2.82 -20.62 28.44
C MET A 471 -4.02 -19.80 27.93
N VAL A 472 -4.10 -19.59 26.62
CA VAL A 472 -5.20 -18.89 25.96
C VAL A 472 -6.43 -19.79 25.80
N VAL A 473 -6.21 -21.09 25.58
CA VAL A 473 -7.25 -22.09 25.32
C VAL A 473 -7.86 -22.68 26.60
N LYS A 474 -7.08 -22.82 27.70
CA LYS A 474 -7.51 -23.44 28.96
C LYS A 474 -8.76 -22.86 29.65
N PRO A 475 -9.03 -21.52 29.59
CA PRO A 475 -10.23 -20.97 30.21
C PRO A 475 -11.55 -21.50 29.62
N LEU A 476 -11.46 -22.21 28.48
CA LEU A 476 -12.61 -22.74 27.76
C LEU A 476 -12.87 -24.19 28.19
N ASP A 477 -14.07 -24.45 28.67
CA ASP A 477 -14.51 -25.82 28.96
C ASP A 477 -14.99 -26.53 27.67
N ASN A 478 -14.15 -26.48 26.64
CA ASN A 478 -14.44 -27.05 25.32
C ASN A 478 -13.45 -28.17 24.98
N ASN A 479 -13.96 -29.39 24.85
CA ASN A 479 -13.17 -30.57 24.53
C ASN A 479 -12.59 -30.53 23.11
N GLU A 480 -13.19 -29.77 22.18
CA GLU A 480 -12.76 -29.68 20.80
C GLU A 480 -11.51 -28.80 20.67
N LEU A 481 -11.45 -27.65 21.35
CA LEU A 481 -10.24 -26.82 21.41
C LEU A 481 -9.10 -27.51 22.14
N LYS A 482 -9.39 -28.20 23.23
CA LYS A 482 -8.40 -29.05 23.94
C LYS A 482 -7.87 -30.12 23.00
N SER A 483 -8.75 -30.72 22.18
CA SER A 483 -8.37 -31.73 21.18
C SER A 483 -7.55 -31.11 20.04
N ASN A 484 -7.91 -29.95 19.53
CA ASN A 484 -7.17 -29.23 18.49
C ASN A 484 -5.80 -28.77 19.02
N TYR A 485 -5.73 -28.27 20.26
CA TYR A 485 -4.46 -27.97 20.92
C TYR A 485 -3.56 -29.22 20.99
N ILE A 486 -4.12 -30.37 21.42
CA ILE A 486 -3.37 -31.65 21.50
C ILE A 486 -2.96 -32.11 20.09
N ARG A 487 -3.80 -31.95 19.06
CA ARG A 487 -3.46 -32.28 17.67
C ARG A 487 -2.35 -31.38 17.11
N ASN A 488 -2.32 -30.12 17.50
CA ASN A 488 -1.31 -29.16 17.08
C ASN A 488 -0.01 -29.27 17.87
N LYS A 489 -0.09 -29.76 19.12
CA LYS A 489 1.09 -30.08 19.92
C LYS A 489 1.74 -31.32 19.37
N SER A 490 2.89 -31.21 18.73
CA SER A 490 3.64 -32.39 18.32
C SER A 490 4.03 -33.19 19.56
N PHE A 491 3.67 -34.47 19.57
CA PHE A 491 4.21 -35.40 20.55
C PHE A 491 5.75 -35.43 20.43
N ASP A 492 6.41 -35.76 21.53
CA ASP A 492 7.86 -36.00 21.56
C ASP A 492 8.25 -37.06 20.51
N ASP A 493 9.39 -36.90 19.88
CA ASP A 493 9.91 -37.86 18.89
C ASP A 493 9.97 -39.29 19.45
N ASP A 494 10.19 -39.44 20.76
CA ASP A 494 10.19 -40.74 21.46
C ASP A 494 8.81 -41.40 21.48
N PHE A 495 7.74 -40.65 21.50
CA PHE A 495 6.38 -41.21 21.37
C PHE A 495 6.17 -41.81 19.97
N TYR A 496 6.57 -41.11 18.91
CA TYR A 496 6.45 -41.66 17.56
C TYR A 496 7.38 -42.84 17.31
N LYS A 497 8.59 -42.85 17.88
CA LYS A 497 9.52 -43.97 17.84
C LYS A 497 8.93 -45.19 18.51
N LYS A 498 8.30 -45.03 19.70
CA LYS A 498 7.59 -46.11 20.38
C LYS A 498 6.48 -46.72 19.53
N LEU A 499 5.67 -45.90 18.86
CA LEU A 499 4.62 -46.38 17.95
C LEU A 499 5.18 -47.21 16.79
N ILE A 500 6.30 -46.81 16.20
CA ILE A 500 6.96 -47.56 15.13
C ILE A 500 7.44 -48.91 15.66
N VAL A 501 8.09 -48.92 16.82
CA VAL A 501 8.61 -50.14 17.45
C VAL A 501 7.46 -51.08 17.84
N GLU A 502 6.39 -50.57 18.43
CA GLU A 502 5.21 -51.33 18.77
C GLU A 502 4.54 -51.96 17.54
N TYR A 503 4.40 -51.18 16.45
CA TYR A 503 3.90 -51.70 15.18
C TYR A 503 4.76 -52.86 14.65
N LEU A 504 6.08 -52.68 14.64
CA LEU A 504 7.01 -53.72 14.18
C LEU A 504 7.03 -54.94 15.12
N THR A 505 6.85 -54.73 16.41
CA THR A 505 6.72 -55.84 17.39
C THR A 505 5.47 -56.65 17.13
N LYS A 506 4.34 -55.98 16.84
CA LYS A 506 3.04 -56.62 16.66
C LYS A 506 2.90 -57.31 15.30
N PHE A 507 3.41 -56.67 14.23
CA PHE A 507 3.21 -57.13 12.85
C PHE A 507 4.48 -57.73 12.20
N GLY A 508 5.60 -57.69 12.89
CA GLY A 508 6.86 -58.29 12.48
C GLY A 508 7.64 -57.50 11.42
N GLN A 509 6.95 -56.85 10.55
CA GLN A 509 7.56 -56.05 9.45
C GLN A 509 6.65 -54.93 9.00
N ALA A 510 7.24 -53.86 8.36
CA ALA A 510 6.50 -52.73 7.78
C ALA A 510 7.17 -52.21 6.51
N ARG A 511 6.41 -51.84 5.50
CA ARG A 511 6.86 -51.01 4.39
C ARG A 511 6.81 -49.56 4.79
N ARG A 512 7.50 -48.70 4.06
CA ARG A 512 7.44 -47.24 4.29
C ARG A 512 5.99 -46.71 4.30
N LYS A 513 5.16 -47.16 3.37
CA LYS A 513 3.74 -46.78 3.28
C LYS A 513 2.93 -47.11 4.52
N ASP A 514 3.23 -48.25 5.17
CA ASP A 514 2.52 -48.70 6.39
C ASP A 514 2.84 -47.75 7.56
N ILE A 515 4.11 -47.31 7.66
CA ILE A 515 4.57 -46.38 8.69
C ILE A 515 4.04 -44.98 8.41
N ASP A 516 4.00 -44.55 7.13
CA ASP A 516 3.40 -43.29 6.76
C ASP A 516 1.91 -43.25 7.14
N THR A 517 1.15 -44.31 6.83
CA THR A 517 -0.26 -44.43 7.22
C THR A 517 -0.44 -44.43 8.75
N LEU A 518 0.43 -45.08 9.50
CA LEU A 518 0.41 -45.10 10.96
C LEU A 518 0.60 -43.71 11.57
N LEU A 519 1.52 -42.92 11.01
CA LEU A 519 1.98 -41.68 11.64
C LEU A 519 1.36 -40.42 11.06
N MET A 520 0.95 -40.40 9.77
CA MET A 520 0.44 -39.20 9.09
C MET A 520 -0.74 -38.54 9.82
N SER A 521 -1.66 -39.34 10.33
CA SER A 521 -2.83 -38.87 11.09
C SER A 521 -2.52 -38.51 12.55
N LYS A 522 -1.33 -38.89 13.04
CA LYS A 522 -0.88 -38.66 14.42
C LYS A 522 0.14 -37.52 14.51
N LEU A 523 0.74 -37.14 13.39
CA LEU A 523 1.61 -35.98 13.31
C LEU A 523 0.77 -34.69 13.31
N SER A 524 1.32 -33.63 13.93
CA SER A 524 0.67 -32.34 14.04
C SER A 524 0.11 -31.87 12.71
N GLU A 525 -1.11 -31.34 12.71
CA GLU A 525 -1.75 -30.73 11.56
C GLU A 525 -1.05 -29.42 11.14
N SER A 526 -0.27 -28.81 12.03
CA SER A 526 0.58 -27.66 11.75
C SER A 526 1.79 -27.95 10.84
N LEU A 527 2.04 -29.22 10.50
CA LEU A 527 3.09 -29.64 9.58
C LEU A 527 2.53 -29.80 8.16
N THR A 528 3.23 -29.25 7.16
CA THR A 528 2.90 -29.54 5.75
C THR A 528 3.13 -31.02 5.45
N GLN A 529 2.54 -31.52 4.36
CA GLN A 529 2.72 -32.91 3.93
C GLN A 529 4.20 -33.28 3.81
N ASP A 530 5.01 -32.44 3.18
CA ASP A 530 6.45 -32.64 3.01
C ASP A 530 7.19 -32.66 4.35
N GLN A 531 6.81 -31.79 5.29
CA GLN A 531 7.38 -31.77 6.63
C GLN A 531 7.03 -33.05 7.41
N LYS A 532 5.81 -33.58 7.26
CA LYS A 532 5.41 -34.85 7.85
C LYS A 532 6.23 -36.01 7.28
N PHE A 533 6.41 -36.07 5.95
CA PHE A 533 7.26 -37.08 5.31
C PHE A 533 8.72 -36.99 5.77
N ASN A 534 9.28 -35.79 5.87
CA ASN A 534 10.64 -35.59 6.36
C ASN A 534 10.78 -36.01 7.83
N LYS A 535 9.80 -35.69 8.67
CA LYS A 535 9.79 -36.08 10.08
C LYS A 535 9.79 -37.60 10.23
N ILE A 536 8.94 -38.32 9.49
CA ILE A 536 8.91 -39.77 9.49
C ILE A 536 10.26 -40.37 9.03
N THR A 537 10.87 -39.77 8.01
CA THR A 537 12.17 -40.17 7.51
C THR A 537 13.25 -40.03 8.59
N ASN A 538 13.25 -38.93 9.32
CA ASN A 538 14.20 -38.66 10.40
C ASN A 538 13.99 -39.61 11.59
N LEU A 539 12.74 -39.95 11.95
CA LEU A 539 12.42 -40.90 12.99
C LEU A 539 12.94 -42.31 12.64
N LEU A 540 12.72 -42.77 11.42
CA LEU A 540 13.24 -44.06 10.93
C LEU A 540 14.77 -44.09 10.90
N ALA A 541 15.41 -42.98 10.43
CA ALA A 541 16.86 -42.84 10.44
C ALA A 541 17.43 -42.94 11.88
N SER A 542 16.80 -42.23 12.83
CA SER A 542 17.17 -42.23 14.24
C SER A 542 17.06 -43.63 14.86
N LEU A 543 15.96 -44.37 14.63
CA LEU A 543 15.77 -45.72 15.11
C LEU A 543 16.77 -46.72 14.50
N ARG A 544 17.10 -46.54 13.22
CA ARG A 544 18.14 -47.34 12.52
C ARG A 544 19.52 -47.07 13.10
N GLN A 545 19.87 -45.82 13.32
CA GLN A 545 21.15 -45.41 13.90
C GLN A 545 21.31 -45.95 15.34
N ALA A 546 20.20 -45.98 16.09
CA ALA A 546 20.15 -46.56 17.42
C ALA A 546 20.21 -48.10 17.41
N GLY A 547 20.24 -48.74 16.25
CA GLY A 547 20.29 -50.22 16.14
C GLY A 547 18.99 -50.92 16.51
N ILE A 548 17.86 -50.21 16.61
CA ILE A 548 16.57 -50.77 17.04
C ILE A 548 15.83 -51.39 15.85
N ILE A 549 15.92 -50.77 14.68
CA ILE A 549 15.31 -51.25 13.44
C ILE A 549 16.35 -51.37 12.32
N GLN A 550 16.09 -52.22 11.37
CA GLN A 550 16.91 -52.38 10.18
C GLN A 550 16.04 -52.62 8.94
N VAL A 551 16.59 -52.40 7.76
CA VAL A 551 15.95 -52.79 6.50
C VAL A 551 16.34 -54.26 6.23
N LYS A 552 15.34 -55.08 5.94
CA LYS A 552 15.55 -56.49 5.58
C LYS A 552 16.37 -56.56 4.28
N GLU A 553 17.43 -57.36 4.27
CA GLU A 553 18.37 -57.52 3.17
C GLU A 553 17.64 -57.82 1.85
N GLY A 554 18.01 -57.12 0.78
CA GLY A 554 17.39 -57.23 -0.55
C GLY A 554 15.97 -56.69 -0.67
N SER A 555 15.47 -55.92 0.32
CA SER A 555 14.09 -55.39 0.35
C SER A 555 14.01 -53.94 0.81
N ARG A 556 12.80 -53.36 0.72
CA ARG A 556 12.46 -52.03 1.30
C ARG A 556 11.56 -52.19 2.53
N ILE A 557 11.75 -53.25 3.29
CA ILE A 557 10.92 -53.62 4.43
C ILE A 557 11.69 -53.40 5.74
N TRP A 558 11.08 -52.69 6.67
CA TRP A 558 11.63 -52.43 7.99
C TRP A 558 11.29 -53.59 8.93
N ILE A 559 12.25 -54.01 9.73
CA ILE A 559 12.11 -55.04 10.75
C ILE A 559 12.85 -54.62 12.02
N LEU A 560 12.47 -55.19 13.17
CA LEU A 560 13.24 -55.02 14.39
C LEU A 560 14.57 -55.79 14.30
N VAL A 561 15.60 -55.19 14.87
CA VAL A 561 16.86 -55.92 15.10
C VAL A 561 16.63 -56.91 16.20
N LYS A 562 16.80 -58.22 15.92
CA LYS A 562 16.73 -59.26 16.98
C LYS A 562 17.88 -59.03 17.95
N SER A 563 17.57 -58.73 19.22
CA SER A 563 18.58 -58.83 20.28
C SER A 563 19.13 -60.27 20.31
N ARG A 564 20.44 -60.40 20.12
CA ARG A 564 21.14 -61.68 20.30
C ARG A 564 21.04 -62.08 21.73
#